data_0a55dd24bf426b947f41fb7bbd01dc18
#
_entry.id   0a55dd24bf426b947f41fb7bbd01dc18
#
_cell.length_a   1.000
_cell.length_b   1.000
_cell.length_c   1.000
_cell.angle_alpha   90.00
_cell.angle_beta   90.00
_cell.angle_gamma   90.00
#
_symmetry.space_group_name_H-M   'P 1'
#
loop_
_entity.id
_entity.type
_entity.pdbx_description
1 polymer ?
#
loop_
_entity_poly.entity_id
_entity_poly.type
_entity_poly.pdbx_seq_one_letter_code
_entity_poly.pdbx_strand_id
1 'polypeptide(L)'
;MKLSQYAKQQGISYSTALRWWHQGMIRGYQAPSGTIIVETEGKPRAAEERVAIYARVSEASHRENLERQAERLTQYCTTRGYQVVKLVKEVGSGANESRPKLLSLLRDPLITRVVVEHKDRLTHFGFRYIETLLEIQGRTIEVVNPAGNNQEDLLDD
;
A
#
# COMPACT_ATOMS: atom_id res chain seq x y z
N MET A 1 -16.10 -13.89 -14.53
CA MET A 1 -17.27 -14.50 -13.91
C MET A 1 -18.53 -13.76 -14.34
N LYS A 2 -19.66 -14.42 -14.23
CA LYS A 2 -20.96 -13.75 -14.52
C LYS A 2 -21.28 -12.75 -13.41
N LEU A 3 -22.02 -11.70 -13.76
CA LEU A 3 -22.43 -10.68 -12.79
C LEU A 3 -23.20 -11.28 -11.60
N SER A 4 -24.04 -12.31 -11.86
CA SER A 4 -24.76 -13.00 -10.80
C SER A 4 -23.85 -13.70 -9.79
N GLN A 5 -22.77 -14.29 -10.26
CA GLN A 5 -21.75 -14.89 -9.40
C GLN A 5 -20.97 -13.83 -8.60
N TYR A 6 -20.65 -12.73 -9.25
CA TYR A 6 -20.00 -11.59 -8.59
C TYR A 6 -20.88 -11.05 -7.46
N ALA A 7 -22.19 -10.88 -7.72
CA ALA A 7 -23.12 -10.41 -6.69
C ALA A 7 -23.15 -11.32 -5.46
N LYS A 8 -23.20 -12.64 -5.67
CA LYS A 8 -23.15 -13.62 -4.57
C LYS A 8 -21.84 -13.53 -3.79
N GLN A 9 -20.73 -13.40 -4.49
CA GLN A 9 -19.42 -13.32 -3.88
C GLN A 9 -19.27 -12.07 -3.01
N GLN A 10 -19.85 -10.96 -3.45
CA GLN A 10 -19.81 -9.68 -2.73
C GLN A 10 -20.91 -9.54 -1.68
N GLY A 11 -21.83 -10.49 -1.60
CA GLY A 11 -22.95 -10.42 -0.65
C GLY A 11 -23.95 -9.34 -0.97
N ILE A 12 -24.13 -8.99 -2.24
CA ILE A 12 -25.09 -7.99 -2.71
C ILE A 12 -26.12 -8.62 -3.63
N SER A 13 -27.24 -7.92 -3.81
CA SER A 13 -28.27 -8.36 -4.75
C SER A 13 -27.82 -8.19 -6.20
N TYR A 14 -28.39 -8.97 -7.10
CA TYR A 14 -28.14 -8.82 -8.53
C TYR A 14 -28.51 -7.41 -9.02
N SER A 15 -29.61 -6.85 -8.52
CA SER A 15 -30.04 -5.49 -8.87
C SER A 15 -29.00 -4.45 -8.51
N THR A 16 -28.37 -4.59 -7.33
CA THR A 16 -27.29 -3.70 -6.90
C THR A 16 -26.07 -3.87 -7.78
N ALA A 17 -25.69 -5.09 -8.10
CA ALA A 17 -24.56 -5.37 -8.99
C ALA A 17 -24.80 -4.80 -10.38
N LEU A 18 -26.01 -4.92 -10.90
CA LEU A 18 -26.38 -4.38 -12.21
C LEU A 18 -26.29 -2.85 -12.23
N ARG A 19 -26.76 -2.20 -11.16
CA ARG A 19 -26.64 -0.76 -11.01
C ARG A 19 -25.17 -0.32 -10.99
N TRP A 20 -24.32 -1.02 -10.25
CA TRP A 20 -22.89 -0.73 -10.21
C TRP A 20 -22.23 -0.91 -11.58
N TRP A 21 -22.66 -1.93 -12.33
CA TRP A 21 -22.21 -2.13 -13.71
C TRP A 21 -22.54 -0.92 -14.59
N HIS A 22 -23.79 -0.46 -14.54
CA HIS A 22 -24.23 0.69 -15.34
C HIS A 22 -23.54 2.00 -14.93
N GLN A 23 -23.11 2.11 -13.67
CA GLN A 23 -22.39 3.27 -13.17
C GLN A 23 -20.88 3.23 -13.46
N GLY A 24 -20.41 2.16 -14.10
CA GLY A 24 -18.99 2.01 -14.40
C GLY A 24 -18.11 1.61 -13.21
N MET A 25 -18.72 1.20 -12.12
CA MET A 25 -17.98 0.80 -10.90
C MET A 25 -17.43 -0.62 -10.99
N ILE A 26 -17.92 -1.42 -11.92
CA ILE A 26 -17.49 -2.81 -12.15
C ILE A 26 -16.92 -2.89 -13.55
N ARG A 27 -15.73 -3.44 -13.68
CA ARG A 27 -15.12 -3.67 -14.99
C ARG A 27 -15.58 -4.99 -15.58
N GLY A 28 -15.82 -4.98 -16.88
CA GLY A 28 -16.25 -6.15 -17.58
C GLY A 28 -16.82 -5.79 -18.94
N TYR A 29 -17.54 -6.73 -19.53
CA TYR A 29 -18.17 -6.52 -20.82
C TYR A 29 -19.50 -7.28 -20.89
N GLN A 30 -20.35 -6.87 -21.81
CA GLN A 30 -21.60 -7.57 -22.09
C GLN A 30 -21.42 -8.46 -23.32
N ALA A 31 -21.63 -9.77 -23.14
CA ALA A 31 -21.55 -10.73 -24.24
C ALA A 31 -22.72 -10.51 -25.23
N PRO A 32 -22.61 -10.98 -26.49
CA PRO A 32 -23.70 -10.87 -27.45
C PRO A 32 -25.02 -11.50 -26.98
N SER A 33 -24.95 -12.47 -26.07
CA SER A 33 -26.11 -13.10 -25.46
C SER A 33 -26.84 -12.23 -24.45
N GLY A 34 -26.29 -11.05 -24.11
CA GLY A 34 -26.79 -10.18 -23.06
C GLY A 34 -26.19 -10.45 -21.67
N THR A 35 -25.43 -11.52 -21.50
CA THR A 35 -24.79 -11.85 -20.23
C THR A 35 -23.66 -10.89 -19.92
N ILE A 36 -23.66 -10.33 -18.72
CA ILE A 36 -22.59 -9.45 -18.27
C ILE A 36 -21.51 -10.30 -17.65
N ILE A 37 -20.28 -10.17 -18.16
CA ILE A 37 -19.10 -10.86 -17.67
C ILE A 37 -18.25 -9.85 -16.91
N VAL A 38 -17.99 -10.11 -15.65
CA VAL A 38 -17.17 -9.26 -14.78
C VAL A 38 -15.72 -9.74 -14.87
N GLU A 39 -14.82 -8.81 -15.12
CA GLU A 39 -13.39 -9.08 -14.99
C GLU A 39 -13.06 -9.19 -13.51
N THR A 40 -12.59 -10.36 -13.10
CA THR A 40 -12.27 -10.65 -11.71
C THR A 40 -10.89 -10.12 -11.34
N GLU A 41 -10.70 -8.84 -11.46
CA GLU A 41 -9.46 -8.20 -11.06
C GLU A 41 -9.54 -7.65 -9.63
N GLY A 42 -10.40 -8.21 -8.81
CA GLY A 42 -10.55 -7.74 -7.43
C GLY A 42 -9.38 -8.04 -6.52
N LYS A 43 -8.44 -8.89 -6.93
CA LYS A 43 -7.19 -9.14 -6.20
C LYS A 43 -6.05 -9.05 -7.18
N PRO A 44 -5.14 -8.05 -7.02
CA PRO A 44 -3.94 -8.03 -7.83
C PRO A 44 -3.22 -9.36 -7.66
N ARG A 45 -2.84 -9.96 -8.77
CA ARG A 45 -1.95 -11.11 -8.74
C ARG A 45 -0.68 -10.68 -8.03
N ALA A 46 -0.02 -11.59 -7.34
CA ALA A 46 1.26 -11.29 -6.70
C ALA A 46 2.24 -10.62 -7.67
N ALA A 47 2.16 -10.98 -8.97
CA ALA A 47 2.97 -10.38 -10.03
C ALA A 47 2.59 -8.93 -10.36
N GLU A 48 1.42 -8.46 -9.97
CA GLU A 48 0.94 -7.10 -10.21
C GLU A 48 1.16 -6.20 -8.99
N GLU A 49 1.56 -6.77 -7.87
CA GLU A 49 1.86 -6.01 -6.67
C GLU A 49 3.17 -5.23 -6.87
N ARG A 50 3.10 -3.93 -6.63
CA ARG A 50 4.24 -3.03 -6.77
C ARG A 50 4.57 -2.48 -5.39
N VAL A 51 5.72 -2.90 -4.87
CA VAL A 51 6.13 -2.63 -3.50
C VAL A 51 7.12 -1.48 -3.47
N ALA A 52 6.92 -0.55 -2.56
CA ALA A 52 7.89 0.48 -2.24
C ALA A 52 8.35 0.33 -0.80
N ILE A 53 9.62 0.58 -0.57
CA ILE A 53 10.21 0.63 0.77
C ILE A 53 10.34 2.09 1.15
N TYR A 54 9.91 2.43 2.36
CA TYR A 54 10.10 3.76 2.93
C TYR A 54 10.92 3.66 4.21
N ALA A 55 12.10 4.26 4.18
CA ALA A 55 13.00 4.36 5.32
C ALA A 55 13.20 5.83 5.66
N ARG A 56 13.24 6.14 6.95
CA ARG A 56 13.32 7.52 7.43
C ARG A 56 14.19 7.60 8.68
N VAL A 57 14.98 8.68 8.76
CA VAL A 57 15.61 9.16 9.99
C VAL A 57 15.30 10.64 10.14
N SER A 58 15.35 11.13 11.38
CA SER A 58 14.98 12.52 11.69
C SER A 58 16.05 13.51 11.28
N GLU A 59 17.31 13.12 11.30
CA GLU A 59 18.46 14.01 11.06
C GLU A 59 19.47 13.41 10.10
N ALA A 60 20.13 14.27 9.33
CA ALA A 60 21.17 13.86 8.38
C ALA A 60 22.38 13.19 9.06
N SER A 61 22.62 13.47 10.33
CA SER A 61 23.68 12.83 11.11
C SER A 61 23.42 11.33 11.32
N HIS A 62 22.18 10.85 11.11
CA HIS A 62 21.81 9.46 11.27
C HIS A 62 21.74 8.69 9.94
N ARG A 63 22.48 9.13 8.94
CA ARG A 63 22.46 8.49 7.61
C ARG A 63 22.87 7.03 7.63
N GLU A 64 23.79 6.65 8.50
CA GLU A 64 24.19 5.25 8.65
C GLU A 64 23.03 4.38 9.13
N ASN A 65 22.22 4.90 10.07
CA ASN A 65 21.02 4.22 10.52
C ASN A 65 20.00 4.09 9.40
N LEU A 66 19.88 5.13 8.58
CA LEU A 66 19.00 5.13 7.41
C LEU A 66 19.38 4.03 6.41
N GLU A 67 20.69 3.92 6.11
CA GLU A 67 21.17 2.86 5.21
C GLU A 67 20.92 1.47 5.78
N ARG A 68 21.17 1.27 7.08
CA ARG A 68 20.91 -0.02 7.73
C ARG A 68 19.43 -0.36 7.73
N GLN A 69 18.57 0.62 7.98
CA GLN A 69 17.13 0.45 7.93
C GLN A 69 16.68 0.02 6.52
N ALA A 70 17.17 0.71 5.50
CA ALA A 70 16.85 0.39 4.10
C ALA A 70 17.31 -1.02 3.73
N GLU A 71 18.50 -1.41 4.19
CA GLU A 71 19.02 -2.76 3.94
C GLU A 71 18.18 -3.83 4.61
N ARG A 72 17.80 -3.64 5.88
CA ARG A 72 16.93 -4.58 6.59
C ARG A 72 15.59 -4.77 5.86
N LEU A 73 15.00 -3.67 5.40
CA LEU A 73 13.74 -3.72 4.68
C LEU A 73 13.86 -4.37 3.31
N THR A 74 14.97 -4.14 2.62
CA THR A 74 15.25 -4.79 1.34
C THR A 74 15.36 -6.31 1.51
N GLN A 75 16.08 -6.76 2.53
CA GLN A 75 16.20 -8.19 2.82
C GLN A 75 14.85 -8.80 3.18
N TYR A 76 14.05 -8.10 3.98
CA TYR A 76 12.72 -8.54 4.33
C TYR A 76 11.84 -8.76 3.08
N CYS A 77 11.85 -7.79 2.19
CA CYS A 77 11.06 -7.85 0.95
C CYS A 77 11.56 -8.96 0.02
N THR A 78 12.87 -9.13 -0.07
CA THR A 78 13.47 -10.19 -0.89
C THR A 78 13.06 -11.56 -0.37
N THR A 79 13.10 -11.77 0.94
CA THR A 79 12.69 -13.03 1.56
C THR A 79 11.23 -13.35 1.28
N ARG A 80 10.38 -12.34 1.22
CA ARG A 80 8.96 -12.51 0.92
C ARG A 80 8.62 -12.60 -0.56
N GLY A 81 9.61 -12.42 -1.43
CA GLY A 81 9.40 -12.45 -2.87
C GLY A 81 8.69 -11.22 -3.42
N TYR A 82 8.73 -10.12 -2.70
CA TYR A 82 8.11 -8.87 -3.17
C TYR A 82 8.90 -8.26 -4.32
N GLN A 83 8.17 -7.73 -5.30
CA GLN A 83 8.76 -6.94 -6.37
C GLN A 83 8.88 -5.49 -5.91
N VAL A 84 10.07 -5.10 -5.48
CA VAL A 84 10.35 -3.74 -5.02
C VAL A 84 10.64 -2.86 -6.22
N VAL A 85 9.79 -1.86 -6.45
CA VAL A 85 9.93 -0.94 -7.58
C VAL A 85 10.48 0.42 -7.16
N LYS A 86 10.42 0.74 -5.87
CA LYS A 86 11.00 1.97 -5.32
C LYS A 86 11.62 1.71 -3.95
N LEU A 87 12.78 2.29 -3.73
CA LEU A 87 13.42 2.37 -2.42
C LEU A 87 13.54 3.86 -2.06
N VAL A 88 12.77 4.29 -1.07
CA VAL A 88 12.71 5.69 -0.65
C VAL A 88 13.44 5.85 0.68
N LYS A 89 14.43 6.71 0.70
CA LYS A 89 15.17 7.08 1.91
C LYS A 89 15.00 8.57 2.14
N GLU A 90 14.45 8.92 3.28
CA GLU A 90 14.13 10.32 3.58
C GLU A 90 14.73 10.75 4.92
N VAL A 91 15.27 11.96 4.95
CA VAL A 91 15.71 12.62 6.17
C VAL A 91 14.68 13.69 6.49
N GLY A 92 14.02 13.57 7.62
CA GLY A 92 12.99 14.49 8.06
C GLY A 92 12.25 13.95 9.28
N SER A 93 11.69 14.85 10.06
CA SER A 93 10.93 14.47 11.26
C SER A 93 9.66 13.71 10.89
N GLY A 94 9.30 12.70 11.68
CA GLY A 94 8.02 12.00 11.55
C GLY A 94 6.80 12.87 11.82
N ALA A 95 6.99 14.02 12.46
CA ALA A 95 5.96 15.03 12.68
C ALA A 95 5.87 16.05 11.54
N ASN A 96 6.81 16.03 10.59
CA ASN A 96 6.79 16.94 9.45
C ASN A 96 5.84 16.41 8.37
N GLU A 97 4.75 17.12 8.16
CA GLU A 97 3.73 16.79 7.18
C GLU A 97 4.15 17.11 5.74
N SER A 98 5.26 17.83 5.56
CA SER A 98 5.69 18.30 4.24
C SER A 98 6.89 17.53 3.70
N ARG A 99 7.09 16.29 4.12
CA ARG A 99 8.17 15.44 3.61
C ARG A 99 7.92 15.09 2.15
N PRO A 100 8.73 15.60 1.21
CA PRO A 100 8.41 15.48 -0.21
C PRO A 100 8.45 14.06 -0.75
N LYS A 101 9.38 13.24 -0.25
CA LYS A 101 9.51 11.87 -0.73
C LYS A 101 8.33 11.00 -0.30
N LEU A 102 7.88 11.15 0.96
CA LEU A 102 6.70 10.45 1.43
C LEU A 102 5.46 10.91 0.66
N LEU A 103 5.29 12.20 0.48
CA LEU A 103 4.14 12.73 -0.26
C LEU A 103 4.11 12.21 -1.70
N SER A 104 5.26 12.16 -2.36
CA SER A 104 5.38 11.61 -3.71
C SER A 104 4.99 10.12 -3.74
N LEU A 105 5.43 9.36 -2.75
CA LEU A 105 5.11 7.95 -2.63
C LEU A 105 3.61 7.73 -2.43
N LEU A 106 2.99 8.51 -1.55
CA LEU A 106 1.56 8.40 -1.27
C LEU A 106 0.70 8.77 -2.47
N ARG A 107 1.18 9.69 -3.32
CA ARG A 107 0.48 10.12 -4.53
C ARG A 107 0.59 9.15 -5.70
N ASP A 108 1.52 8.19 -5.62
CA ASP A 108 1.77 7.27 -6.73
C ASP A 108 0.78 6.12 -6.68
N PRO A 109 -0.26 6.11 -7.54
CA PRO A 109 -1.29 5.09 -7.50
C PRO A 109 -0.79 3.70 -7.95
N LEU A 110 0.37 3.63 -8.57
CA LEU A 110 0.96 2.38 -9.02
C LEU A 110 1.60 1.60 -7.87
N ILE A 111 1.90 2.26 -6.75
CA ILE A 111 2.45 1.59 -5.57
C ILE A 111 1.29 0.98 -4.78
N THR A 112 1.25 -0.33 -4.69
CA THR A 112 0.17 -1.05 -4.02
C THR A 112 0.50 -1.38 -2.58
N ARG A 113 1.78 -1.46 -2.23
CA ARG A 113 2.23 -1.78 -0.87
C ARG A 113 3.41 -0.93 -0.49
N VAL A 114 3.33 -0.31 0.68
CA VAL A 114 4.43 0.45 1.28
C VAL A 114 4.92 -0.31 2.49
N VAL A 115 6.21 -0.64 2.52
CA VAL A 115 6.83 -1.39 3.61
C VAL A 115 7.66 -0.44 4.46
N VAL A 116 7.37 -0.41 5.76
CA VAL A 116 8.09 0.41 6.74
C VAL A 116 8.50 -0.45 7.93
N GLU A 117 9.57 -0.05 8.61
CA GLU A 117 10.05 -0.82 9.76
C GLU A 117 9.12 -0.68 10.97
N HIS A 118 8.70 0.55 11.29
CA HIS A 118 7.77 0.88 12.37
C HIS A 118 6.76 1.92 11.89
N LYS A 119 5.63 2.03 12.60
CA LYS A 119 4.64 3.07 12.32
C LYS A 119 5.24 4.48 12.36
N ASP A 120 6.13 4.73 13.32
CA ASP A 120 6.75 6.04 13.51
C ASP A 120 7.71 6.41 12.38
N ARG A 121 8.22 5.42 11.63
CA ARG A 121 9.01 5.68 10.43
C ARG A 121 8.17 6.27 9.32
N LEU A 122 6.89 5.91 9.25
CA LEU A 122 5.97 6.53 8.30
C LEU A 122 5.55 7.91 8.78
N THR A 123 5.01 7.99 10.00
CA THR A 123 4.58 9.24 10.60
C THR A 123 4.42 9.08 12.12
N HIS A 124 4.63 10.16 12.86
CA HIS A 124 4.37 10.19 14.30
C HIS A 124 2.87 10.31 14.60
N PHE A 125 2.10 10.92 13.71
CA PHE A 125 0.68 11.18 13.89
C PHE A 125 -0.10 10.81 12.65
N GLY A 126 -1.33 10.37 12.84
CA GLY A 126 -2.25 10.15 11.72
C GLY A 126 -1.98 8.89 10.91
N PHE A 127 -1.21 7.93 11.42
CA PHE A 127 -0.94 6.68 10.71
C PHE A 127 -2.24 6.00 10.28
N ARG A 128 -3.22 5.92 11.16
CA ARG A 128 -4.50 5.27 10.88
C ARG A 128 -5.25 5.94 9.73
N TYR A 129 -5.17 7.26 9.64
CA TYR A 129 -5.79 8.00 8.54
C TYR A 129 -5.15 7.67 7.21
N ILE A 130 -3.82 7.64 7.17
CA ILE A 130 -3.08 7.30 5.96
C ILE A 130 -3.38 5.85 5.54
N GLU A 131 -3.33 4.92 6.48
CA GLU A 131 -3.63 3.52 6.24
C GLU A 131 -5.04 3.34 5.67
N THR A 132 -6.02 3.98 6.28
CA THR A 132 -7.42 3.90 5.85
C THR A 132 -7.63 4.44 4.45
N LEU A 133 -7.04 5.59 4.13
CA LEU A 133 -7.15 6.20 2.81
C LEU A 133 -6.50 5.33 1.73
N LEU A 134 -5.37 4.70 2.04
CA LEU A 134 -4.73 3.78 1.12
C LEU A 134 -5.54 2.50 0.93
N GLU A 135 -6.13 1.97 2.00
CA GLU A 135 -6.99 0.78 1.93
C GLU A 135 -8.19 0.99 1.00
N ILE A 136 -8.78 2.18 1.04
CA ILE A 136 -9.90 2.53 0.14
C ILE A 136 -9.48 2.42 -1.32
N GLN A 137 -8.21 2.67 -1.61
CA GLN A 137 -7.64 2.58 -2.96
C GLN A 137 -7.11 1.18 -3.29
N GLY A 138 -7.30 0.21 -2.41
CA GLY A 138 -6.71 -1.14 -2.57
C GLY A 138 -5.22 -1.20 -2.29
N ARG A 139 -4.69 -0.24 -1.56
CA ARG A 139 -3.27 -0.12 -1.23
C ARG A 139 -3.05 -0.43 0.24
N THR A 140 -1.87 -0.91 0.59
CA THR A 140 -1.58 -1.42 1.93
C THR A 140 -0.29 -0.82 2.47
N ILE A 141 -0.24 -0.58 3.78
CA ILE A 141 0.99 -0.31 4.51
C ILE A 141 1.34 -1.56 5.32
N GLU A 142 2.55 -2.06 5.13
CA GLU A 142 3.05 -3.20 5.90
C GLU A 142 4.11 -2.73 6.88
N VAL A 143 3.84 -2.93 8.17
CA VAL A 143 4.77 -2.61 9.25
C VAL A 143 5.51 -3.89 9.63
N VAL A 144 6.83 -3.90 9.44
CA VAL A 144 7.65 -5.09 9.64
C VAL A 144 7.77 -5.45 11.12
N ASN A 145 7.89 -4.44 11.97
CA ASN A 145 8.03 -4.64 13.42
C ASN A 145 6.98 -3.82 14.16
N PRO A 146 5.74 -4.32 14.27
CA PRO A 146 4.66 -3.54 14.86
C PRO A 146 4.78 -3.35 16.38
N ALA A 147 5.54 -4.20 17.08
CA ALA A 147 5.57 -4.22 18.54
C ALA A 147 6.82 -3.57 19.12
N GLY A 148 7.83 -3.26 18.30
CA GLY A 148 9.12 -2.94 18.83
C GLY A 148 9.75 -1.68 18.29
N ASN A 149 10.38 -0.97 19.20
CA ASN A 149 11.41 -0.01 18.87
C ASN A 149 12.74 -0.67 19.17
N ASN A 150 13.67 -0.62 18.23
CA ASN A 150 15.04 -0.95 18.55
C ASN A 150 15.74 0.30 19.12
N GLN A 151 16.97 0.13 19.61
CA GLN A 151 17.70 1.23 20.23
C GLN A 151 17.99 2.36 19.22
N GLU A 152 18.20 2.04 17.95
CA GLU A 152 18.41 3.04 16.91
C GLU A 152 17.20 3.94 16.74
N ASP A 153 16.01 3.36 16.78
CA ASP A 153 14.76 4.12 16.62
C ASP A 153 14.53 5.09 17.76
N LEU A 154 14.88 4.69 18.99
CA LEU A 154 14.77 5.56 20.16
C LEU A 154 15.73 6.74 20.07
N LEU A 155 16.88 6.56 19.46
CA LEU A 155 17.86 7.62 19.27
C LEU A 155 17.52 8.56 18.10
N ASP A 156 16.82 8.06 17.10
CA ASP A 156 16.45 8.82 15.91
C ASP A 156 15.19 9.68 16.10
N ASP A 157 14.37 9.34 17.05
CA ASP A 157 13.13 10.03 17.35
C ASP A 157 13.22 10.73 18.70
#